data_639ac07c3f110376b871091b79cafeb0
#
_entry.id   639ac07c3f110376b871091b79cafeb0
#
_cell.length_a   1.000
_cell.length_b   1.000
_cell.length_c   1.000
_cell.angle_alpha   90.00
_cell.angle_beta   90.00
_cell.angle_gamma   90.00
#
_symmetry.space_group_name_H-M   'P 1'
#
loop_
_entity.id
_entity.type
_entity.pdbx_description
1 polymer ?
#
loop_
_entity_poly.entity_id
_entity_poly.type
_entity_poly.pdbx_seq_one_letter_code
_entity_poly.pdbx_strand_id
1 'polypeptide(L)'
;MKQLRNPSLAGKPLDEIDILDIDLAFVGSITLTDIYSYMTYLSRDRIRFQNSQKSDYGLNAASRARKIATIRSFYVYLTNKTHQLRENPVKDMDSPKLKKELPRYLTLDQSIDLLKAVDGKNQERDYAILTLFLNCGLRISELVGLNIQDIQGETLRVLGKGNKVRILYLNEACQDALNRYLAVRRPISGRDANALFLSTRNERISRSNVHAMVKKRLLEAGLDASQYSSHKLRHTAATLMLQNGVDVRAVQEVLGHDHLNTTEIYTHIDNEALRVAAKANPLSHIQELDKKRQKEQ
;
A
#
# COMPACT_ATOMS: atom_id res chain seq x y z
N MET A 1 -0.90 -16.47 -24.45
CA MET A 1 -0.28 -16.44 -25.82
C MET A 1 -0.32 -17.83 -26.44
N LYS A 2 0.30 -18.84 -25.82
CA LYS A 2 0.31 -20.22 -26.35
C LYS A 2 -1.12 -20.73 -26.65
N GLN A 3 -2.07 -20.53 -25.73
CA GLN A 3 -3.47 -20.87 -25.93
C GLN A 3 -4.15 -20.08 -27.07
N LEU A 4 -3.87 -18.80 -27.22
CA LEU A 4 -4.45 -17.95 -28.27
C LEU A 4 -3.95 -18.32 -29.67
N ARG A 5 -2.75 -18.89 -29.78
CA ARG A 5 -2.15 -19.30 -31.04
C ARG A 5 -2.43 -20.77 -31.40
N ASN A 6 -2.85 -21.57 -30.44
CA ASN A 6 -3.12 -22.99 -30.65
C ASN A 6 -4.59 -23.32 -30.41
N PRO A 7 -5.40 -23.53 -31.45
CA PRO A 7 -6.83 -23.87 -31.33
C PRO A 7 -7.09 -25.12 -30.49
N SER A 8 -6.16 -26.08 -30.44
CA SER A 8 -6.31 -27.31 -29.65
C SER A 8 -6.28 -27.08 -28.13
N LEU A 9 -5.83 -25.91 -27.71
CA LEU A 9 -5.80 -25.49 -26.32
C LEU A 9 -6.96 -24.55 -25.95
N ALA A 10 -7.84 -24.26 -26.92
CA ALA A 10 -9.01 -23.42 -26.66
C ALA A 10 -9.91 -24.05 -25.59
N GLY A 11 -10.31 -23.25 -24.61
CA GLY A 11 -11.16 -23.71 -23.50
C GLY A 11 -10.44 -24.48 -22.38
N LYS A 12 -9.17 -24.88 -22.53
CA LYS A 12 -8.44 -25.50 -21.42
C LYS A 12 -8.15 -24.49 -20.31
N PRO A 13 -8.25 -24.87 -19.01
CA PRO A 13 -7.79 -24.06 -17.90
C PRO A 13 -6.33 -23.64 -18.07
N LEU A 14 -5.97 -22.39 -17.67
CA LEU A 14 -4.61 -21.87 -17.88
C LEU A 14 -3.54 -22.63 -17.08
N ASP A 15 -3.90 -23.20 -15.95
CA ASP A 15 -3.08 -24.02 -15.06
C ASP A 15 -2.80 -25.43 -15.62
N GLU A 16 -3.60 -25.88 -16.57
CA GLU A 16 -3.41 -27.15 -17.27
C GLU A 16 -2.56 -27.02 -18.57
N ILE A 17 -2.20 -25.80 -18.94
CA ILE A 17 -1.41 -25.55 -20.15
C ILE A 17 0.08 -25.66 -19.80
N ASP A 18 0.73 -26.68 -20.32
CA ASP A 18 2.18 -26.81 -20.19
C ASP A 18 2.89 -25.64 -20.90
N ILE A 19 3.84 -25.04 -20.19
CA ILE A 19 4.66 -23.92 -20.66
C ILE A 19 6.16 -24.24 -20.67
N LEU A 20 6.56 -25.47 -20.32
CA LEU A 20 7.95 -25.87 -20.25
C LEU A 20 8.63 -25.95 -21.63
N ASP A 21 7.83 -26.08 -22.67
CA ASP A 21 8.27 -26.08 -24.08
C ASP A 21 8.40 -24.68 -24.70
N ILE A 22 8.12 -23.60 -23.94
CA ILE A 22 8.28 -22.24 -24.39
C ILE A 22 9.77 -21.86 -24.36
N ASP A 23 10.34 -21.80 -25.55
CA ASP A 23 11.72 -21.40 -25.77
C ASP A 23 11.85 -19.95 -26.29
N LEU A 24 13.07 -19.53 -26.54
CA LEU A 24 13.36 -18.21 -27.08
C LEU A 24 12.82 -18.02 -28.49
N ALA A 25 12.76 -19.11 -29.30
CA ALA A 25 12.21 -19.07 -30.66
C ALA A 25 10.70 -18.75 -30.59
N PHE A 26 9.96 -19.40 -29.69
CA PHE A 26 8.56 -19.09 -29.47
C PHE A 26 8.38 -17.63 -29.04
N VAL A 27 9.19 -17.15 -28.08
CA VAL A 27 9.10 -15.75 -27.58
C VAL A 27 9.41 -14.78 -28.73
N GLY A 28 10.41 -15.05 -29.56
CA GLY A 28 10.77 -14.23 -30.71
C GLY A 28 9.75 -14.26 -31.86
N SER A 29 8.93 -15.30 -31.94
CA SER A 29 7.87 -15.42 -32.93
C SER A 29 6.60 -14.64 -32.62
N ILE A 30 6.47 -14.11 -31.37
CA ILE A 30 5.30 -13.34 -30.97
C ILE A 30 5.26 -11.99 -31.68
N THR A 31 4.14 -11.73 -32.32
CA THR A 31 3.90 -10.51 -33.10
C THR A 31 3.13 -9.45 -32.30
N LEU A 32 3.09 -8.23 -32.78
CA LEU A 32 2.27 -7.16 -32.23
C LEU A 32 0.77 -7.55 -32.24
N THR A 33 0.32 -8.23 -33.28
CA THR A 33 -1.07 -8.73 -33.41
C THR A 33 -1.41 -9.72 -32.30
N ASP A 34 -0.49 -10.62 -31.95
CA ASP A 34 -0.68 -11.56 -30.85
C ASP A 34 -0.84 -10.81 -29.51
N ILE A 35 -0.07 -9.77 -29.30
CA ILE A 35 -0.16 -8.95 -28.09
C ILE A 35 -1.50 -8.21 -28.05
N TYR A 36 -1.99 -7.66 -29.17
CA TYR A 36 -3.33 -7.05 -29.21
C TYR A 36 -4.43 -8.07 -28.93
N SER A 37 -4.34 -9.28 -29.46
CA SER A 37 -5.26 -10.37 -29.17
C SER A 37 -5.28 -10.72 -27.68
N TYR A 38 -4.10 -10.81 -27.07
CA TYR A 38 -3.97 -10.99 -25.63
C TYR A 38 -4.59 -9.83 -24.82
N MET A 39 -4.40 -8.60 -25.25
CA MET A 39 -4.99 -7.43 -24.60
C MET A 39 -6.52 -7.40 -24.71
N THR A 40 -7.05 -7.87 -25.85
CA THR A 40 -8.50 -8.05 -26.05
C THR A 40 -9.06 -9.11 -25.09
N TYR A 41 -8.40 -10.26 -25.00
CA TYR A 41 -8.74 -11.28 -24.01
C TYR A 41 -8.74 -10.70 -22.57
N LEU A 42 -7.69 -9.97 -22.20
CA LEU A 42 -7.62 -9.35 -20.87
C LEU A 42 -8.71 -8.30 -20.62
N SER A 43 -9.25 -7.70 -21.67
CA SER A 43 -10.26 -6.64 -21.53
C SER A 43 -11.70 -7.16 -21.48
N ARG A 44 -11.97 -8.34 -22.05
CA ARG A 44 -13.33 -8.84 -22.26
C ARG A 44 -13.58 -10.20 -21.62
N ASP A 45 -12.62 -11.13 -21.78
CA ASP A 45 -12.91 -12.56 -21.56
C ASP A 45 -12.31 -13.09 -20.25
N ARG A 46 -11.31 -12.39 -19.68
CA ARG A 46 -10.67 -12.84 -18.46
C ARG A 46 -11.62 -12.72 -17.27
N ILE A 47 -11.92 -13.85 -16.62
CA ILE A 47 -12.68 -13.88 -15.37
C ILE A 47 -11.86 -13.21 -14.26
N ARG A 48 -12.45 -12.22 -13.58
CA ARG A 48 -11.78 -11.41 -12.58
C ARG A 48 -11.77 -12.03 -11.19
N PHE A 49 -12.85 -12.72 -10.84
CA PHE A 49 -13.02 -13.39 -9.55
C PHE A 49 -13.71 -14.74 -9.78
N GLN A 50 -12.92 -15.81 -9.83
CA GLN A 50 -13.46 -17.17 -10.05
C GLN A 50 -14.38 -17.67 -8.91
N ASN A 51 -14.25 -17.09 -7.70
CA ASN A 51 -14.97 -17.54 -6.50
C ASN A 51 -16.02 -16.54 -5.99
N SER A 52 -16.42 -15.53 -6.77
CA SER A 52 -17.47 -14.60 -6.36
C SER A 52 -18.79 -14.94 -7.05
N GLN A 53 -19.91 -14.72 -6.36
CA GLN A 53 -21.26 -14.91 -6.92
C GLN A 53 -21.58 -13.99 -8.11
N LYS A 54 -20.74 -12.99 -8.39
CA LYS A 54 -20.79 -12.14 -9.58
C LYS A 54 -19.52 -12.31 -10.38
N SER A 55 -19.61 -13.00 -11.51
CA SER A 55 -18.53 -13.07 -12.51
C SER A 55 -18.35 -11.68 -13.12
N ASP A 56 -17.28 -11.00 -12.71
CA ASP A 56 -16.87 -9.74 -13.32
C ASP A 56 -15.78 -10.06 -14.36
N TYR A 57 -15.99 -9.61 -15.59
CA TYR A 57 -15.12 -9.92 -16.72
C TYR A 57 -14.21 -8.73 -17.07
N GLY A 58 -13.05 -9.05 -17.54
CA GLY A 58 -12.09 -8.08 -18.05
C GLY A 58 -11.31 -7.30 -16.96
N LEU A 59 -10.09 -6.91 -17.29
CA LEU A 59 -9.25 -6.07 -16.45
C LEU A 59 -9.52 -4.59 -16.73
N ASN A 60 -9.46 -3.76 -15.70
CA ASN A 60 -9.51 -2.31 -15.85
C ASN A 60 -8.29 -1.76 -16.62
N ALA A 61 -8.38 -0.52 -17.11
CA ALA A 61 -7.33 0.12 -17.91
C ALA A 61 -5.98 0.17 -17.20
N ALA A 62 -5.94 0.44 -15.89
CA ALA A 62 -4.70 0.50 -15.10
C ALA A 62 -4.01 -0.87 -15.03
N SER A 63 -4.77 -1.95 -14.81
CA SER A 63 -4.24 -3.32 -14.80
C SER A 63 -3.71 -3.73 -16.18
N ARG A 64 -4.41 -3.35 -17.26
CA ARG A 64 -3.95 -3.60 -18.64
C ARG A 64 -2.67 -2.82 -18.95
N ALA A 65 -2.60 -1.54 -18.59
CA ALA A 65 -1.41 -0.72 -18.78
C ALA A 65 -0.19 -1.32 -18.06
N ARG A 66 -0.38 -1.83 -16.81
CA ARG A 66 0.69 -2.52 -16.09
C ARG A 66 1.16 -3.80 -16.80
N LYS A 67 0.24 -4.58 -17.40
CA LYS A 67 0.62 -5.76 -18.20
C LYS A 67 1.43 -5.39 -19.41
N ILE A 68 1.04 -4.34 -20.14
CA ILE A 68 1.80 -3.82 -21.27
C ILE A 68 3.20 -3.37 -20.84
N ALA A 69 3.30 -2.61 -19.76
CA ALA A 69 4.59 -2.16 -19.23
C ALA A 69 5.51 -3.35 -18.89
N THR A 70 4.97 -4.42 -18.29
CA THR A 70 5.72 -5.65 -18.00
C THR A 70 6.21 -6.33 -19.28
N ILE A 71 5.35 -6.46 -20.31
CA ILE A 71 5.72 -7.06 -21.58
C ILE A 71 6.80 -6.22 -22.28
N ARG A 72 6.66 -4.88 -22.29
CA ARG A 72 7.69 -3.99 -22.82
C ARG A 72 9.03 -4.16 -22.13
N SER A 73 9.05 -4.14 -20.80
CA SER A 73 10.28 -4.33 -20.02
C SER A 73 10.95 -5.66 -20.33
N PHE A 74 10.16 -6.72 -20.49
CA PHE A 74 10.66 -8.04 -20.85
C PHE A 74 11.34 -8.05 -22.24
N TYR A 75 10.67 -7.51 -23.26
CA TYR A 75 11.26 -7.46 -24.61
C TYR A 75 12.45 -6.48 -24.70
N VAL A 76 12.39 -5.34 -24.00
CA VAL A 76 13.56 -4.42 -23.91
C VAL A 76 14.74 -5.14 -23.23
N TYR A 77 14.51 -5.98 -22.23
CA TYR A 77 15.58 -6.77 -21.63
C TYR A 77 16.19 -7.75 -22.63
N LEU A 78 15.36 -8.51 -23.37
CA LEU A 78 15.83 -9.49 -24.35
C LEU A 78 16.53 -8.85 -25.57
N THR A 79 16.09 -7.68 -26.00
CA THR A 79 16.69 -7.00 -27.18
C THR A 79 17.89 -6.12 -26.82
N ASN A 80 17.77 -5.28 -25.74
CA ASN A 80 18.75 -4.23 -25.49
C ASN A 80 19.77 -4.61 -24.40
N LYS A 81 19.45 -5.58 -23.52
CA LYS A 81 20.36 -5.98 -22.45
C LYS A 81 21.07 -7.29 -22.73
N THR A 82 20.34 -8.31 -23.17
CA THR A 82 20.90 -9.65 -23.42
C THR A 82 21.17 -9.93 -24.88
N HIS A 83 20.65 -9.11 -25.80
CA HIS A 83 20.78 -9.27 -27.25
C HIS A 83 20.36 -10.65 -27.78
N GLN A 84 19.43 -11.33 -27.03
CA GLN A 84 18.91 -12.65 -27.40
C GLN A 84 17.86 -12.55 -28.53
N LEU A 85 17.19 -11.41 -28.66
CA LEU A 85 16.26 -11.13 -29.76
C LEU A 85 16.75 -9.91 -30.56
N ARG A 86 16.53 -9.96 -31.89
CA ARG A 86 16.88 -8.86 -32.75
C ARG A 86 15.86 -7.72 -32.75
N GLU A 87 14.59 -8.06 -32.61
CA GLU A 87 13.48 -7.12 -32.72
C GLU A 87 12.58 -7.15 -31.47
N ASN A 88 12.00 -6.01 -31.13
CA ASN A 88 11.05 -5.84 -30.05
C ASN A 88 9.63 -5.68 -30.64
N PRO A 89 8.76 -6.71 -30.59
CA PRO A 89 7.44 -6.67 -31.22
C PRO A 89 6.48 -5.65 -30.56
N VAL A 90 6.83 -5.11 -29.40
CA VAL A 90 6.01 -4.14 -28.66
C VAL A 90 6.61 -2.75 -28.61
N LYS A 91 7.60 -2.46 -29.45
CA LYS A 91 8.29 -1.15 -29.49
C LYS A 91 7.29 0.00 -29.67
N ASP A 92 6.38 -0.16 -30.62
CA ASP A 92 5.42 0.89 -31.03
C ASP A 92 4.02 0.69 -30.45
N MET A 93 3.87 -0.19 -29.47
CA MET A 93 2.59 -0.45 -28.84
C MET A 93 2.17 0.69 -27.91
N ASP A 94 0.97 1.26 -28.10
CA ASP A 94 0.42 2.26 -27.22
C ASP A 94 -0.06 1.66 -25.87
N SER A 95 0.16 2.43 -24.82
CA SER A 95 -0.43 2.10 -23.51
C SER A 95 -1.84 2.69 -23.40
N PRO A 96 -2.80 1.99 -22.78
CA PRO A 96 -4.11 2.56 -22.50
C PRO A 96 -3.97 3.91 -21.79
N LYS A 97 -4.65 4.93 -22.30
CA LYS A 97 -4.73 6.24 -21.62
C LYS A 97 -5.42 6.05 -20.28
N LEU A 98 -4.74 6.39 -19.21
CA LEU A 98 -5.31 6.36 -17.87
C LEU A 98 -5.89 7.74 -17.57
N LYS A 99 -7.15 7.77 -17.12
CA LYS A 99 -7.71 8.99 -16.53
C LYS A 99 -6.93 9.28 -15.25
N LYS A 100 -6.31 10.45 -15.15
CA LYS A 100 -5.71 10.94 -13.90
C LYS A 100 -6.86 11.36 -12.98
N GLU A 101 -7.24 10.46 -12.08
CA GLU A 101 -8.14 10.85 -10.98
C GLU A 101 -7.31 11.58 -9.92
N LEU A 102 -7.90 12.65 -9.35
CA LEU A 102 -7.29 13.30 -8.21
C LEU A 102 -7.19 12.29 -7.05
N PRO A 103 -6.06 12.25 -6.36
CA PRO A 103 -5.87 11.35 -5.25
C PRO A 103 -6.92 11.64 -4.17
N ARG A 104 -7.70 10.62 -3.78
CA ARG A 104 -8.68 10.73 -2.69
C ARG A 104 -7.99 10.50 -1.36
N TYR A 105 -8.26 11.38 -0.43
CA TYR A 105 -7.78 11.32 0.96
C TYR A 105 -8.94 11.69 1.89
N LEU A 106 -8.84 11.34 3.17
CA LEU A 106 -9.80 11.75 4.19
C LEU A 106 -9.56 13.21 4.57
N THR A 107 -10.63 13.98 4.73
CA THR A 107 -10.51 15.29 5.39
C THR A 107 -10.12 15.13 6.85
N LEU A 108 -9.76 16.23 7.53
CA LEU A 108 -9.47 16.21 8.95
C LEU A 108 -10.68 15.67 9.75
N ASP A 109 -11.89 16.17 9.46
CA ASP A 109 -13.12 15.71 10.11
C ASP A 109 -13.38 14.22 9.90
N GLN A 110 -13.26 13.74 8.65
CA GLN A 110 -13.42 12.33 8.33
C GLN A 110 -12.36 11.46 9.05
N SER A 111 -11.16 11.98 9.24
CA SER A 111 -10.10 11.27 9.98
C SER A 111 -10.43 11.19 11.48
N ILE A 112 -10.98 12.26 12.05
CA ILE A 112 -11.47 12.30 13.43
C ILE A 112 -12.64 11.32 13.59
N ASP A 113 -13.63 11.35 12.69
CA ASP A 113 -14.79 10.45 12.73
C ASP A 113 -14.36 8.98 12.62
N LEU A 114 -13.37 8.67 11.76
CA LEU A 114 -12.80 7.33 11.67
C LEU A 114 -12.18 6.85 13.00
N LEU A 115 -11.44 7.72 13.68
CA LEU A 115 -10.84 7.39 14.97
C LEU A 115 -11.87 7.25 16.09
N LYS A 116 -12.93 8.07 16.07
CA LYS A 116 -14.05 7.99 17.04
C LYS A 116 -14.92 6.74 16.87
N ALA A 117 -15.07 6.27 15.64
CA ALA A 117 -15.86 5.07 15.35
C ALA A 117 -15.21 3.76 15.82
N VAL A 118 -14.01 3.84 16.41
CA VAL A 118 -13.32 2.62 16.87
C VAL A 118 -13.88 2.16 18.18
N ASP A 119 -14.56 1.03 18.16
CA ASP A 119 -15.19 0.42 19.36
C ASP A 119 -15.00 -1.10 19.40
N GLY A 120 -15.32 -1.71 20.56
CA GLY A 120 -15.36 -3.14 20.80
C GLY A 120 -14.04 -3.76 21.27
N LYS A 121 -14.00 -5.08 21.33
CA LYS A 121 -12.95 -5.88 22.01
C LYS A 121 -11.50 -5.53 21.63
N ASN A 122 -11.27 -5.08 20.41
CA ASN A 122 -9.92 -4.77 19.89
C ASN A 122 -9.73 -3.26 19.69
N GLN A 123 -10.53 -2.42 20.36
CA GLN A 123 -10.53 -0.97 20.14
C GLN A 123 -9.15 -0.34 20.30
N GLU A 124 -8.41 -0.66 21.35
CA GLU A 124 -7.09 -0.04 21.60
C GLU A 124 -6.08 -0.40 20.52
N ARG A 125 -6.10 -1.64 20.03
CA ARG A 125 -5.26 -2.08 18.91
C ARG A 125 -5.63 -1.35 17.61
N ASP A 126 -6.92 -1.36 17.27
CA ASP A 126 -7.42 -0.80 16.02
C ASP A 126 -7.21 0.72 16.00
N TYR A 127 -7.44 1.39 17.14
CA TYR A 127 -7.16 2.80 17.32
C TYR A 127 -5.68 3.14 17.15
N ALA A 128 -4.77 2.39 17.77
CA ALA A 128 -3.34 2.58 17.61
C ALA A 128 -2.88 2.38 16.16
N ILE A 129 -3.40 1.36 15.47
CA ILE A 129 -3.09 1.12 14.05
C ILE A 129 -3.55 2.29 13.18
N LEU A 130 -4.77 2.78 13.35
CA LEU A 130 -5.32 3.89 12.56
C LEU A 130 -4.58 5.19 12.86
N THR A 131 -4.27 5.45 14.13
CA THR A 131 -3.49 6.64 14.55
C THR A 131 -2.12 6.64 13.90
N LEU A 132 -1.41 5.51 13.87
CA LEU A 132 -0.12 5.39 13.18
C LEU A 132 -0.25 5.57 11.67
N PHE A 133 -1.29 5.05 11.02
CA PHE A 133 -1.50 5.29 9.59
C PHE A 133 -1.72 6.77 9.29
N LEU A 134 -2.53 7.46 10.09
CA LEU A 134 -2.92 8.86 9.87
C LEU A 134 -1.85 9.87 10.30
N ASN A 135 -0.98 9.52 11.26
CA ASN A 135 0.06 10.43 11.74
C ASN A 135 1.45 10.11 11.16
N CYS A 136 1.83 8.85 11.10
CA CYS A 136 3.16 8.43 10.64
C CYS A 136 3.17 8.00 9.16
N GLY A 137 2.01 7.83 8.53
CA GLY A 137 1.91 7.44 7.13
C GLY A 137 2.59 6.12 6.79
N LEU A 138 2.58 5.14 7.70
CA LEU A 138 3.22 3.83 7.50
C LEU A 138 2.67 3.09 6.29
N ARG A 139 3.52 2.30 5.60
CA ARG A 139 3.03 1.27 4.68
C ARG A 139 2.47 0.10 5.50
N ILE A 140 1.45 -0.57 4.98
CA ILE A 140 0.86 -1.73 5.69
C ILE A 140 1.91 -2.81 5.99
N SER A 141 2.88 -3.02 5.10
CA SER A 141 3.97 -3.97 5.32
C SER A 141 4.91 -3.55 6.44
N GLU A 142 5.14 -2.25 6.59
CA GLU A 142 5.92 -1.68 7.69
C GLU A 142 5.17 -1.87 9.01
N LEU A 143 3.91 -1.50 9.07
CA LEU A 143 3.07 -1.62 10.27
C LEU A 143 2.99 -3.07 10.80
N VAL A 144 2.70 -4.05 9.94
CA VAL A 144 2.62 -5.45 10.37
C VAL A 144 3.98 -6.03 10.77
N GLY A 145 5.08 -5.45 10.27
CA GLY A 145 6.44 -5.84 10.60
C GLY A 145 6.96 -5.30 11.94
N LEU A 146 6.29 -4.32 12.55
CA LEU A 146 6.75 -3.68 13.78
C LEU A 146 6.85 -4.68 14.94
N ASN A 147 7.87 -4.47 15.76
CA ASN A 147 8.10 -5.17 17.01
C ASN A 147 7.95 -4.18 18.19
N ILE A 148 7.75 -4.69 19.39
CA ILE A 148 7.65 -3.85 20.61
C ILE A 148 8.95 -3.04 20.79
N GLN A 149 10.10 -3.66 20.56
CA GLN A 149 11.42 -3.03 20.69
C GLN A 149 11.73 -1.95 19.64
N ASP A 150 10.89 -1.83 18.59
CA ASP A 150 11.03 -0.76 17.61
C ASP A 150 10.52 0.58 18.14
N ILE A 151 9.79 0.59 19.27
CA ILE A 151 9.39 1.79 20.00
C ILE A 151 10.50 2.14 20.99
N GLN A 152 11.09 3.32 20.86
CA GLN A 152 12.17 3.83 21.73
C GLN A 152 11.84 5.26 22.18
N GLY A 153 11.16 5.38 23.30
CA GLY A 153 10.67 6.68 23.79
C GLY A 153 9.74 7.33 22.77
N GLU A 154 10.12 8.51 22.30
CA GLU A 154 9.36 9.28 21.30
C GLU A 154 9.65 8.85 19.85
N THR A 155 10.36 7.75 19.62
CA THR A 155 10.75 7.34 18.27
C THR A 155 10.27 5.94 17.93
N LEU A 156 10.03 5.73 16.64
CA LEU A 156 9.62 4.45 16.05
C LEU A 156 10.59 4.09 14.93
N ARG A 157 11.29 2.98 15.11
CA ARG A 157 12.17 2.40 14.10
C ARG A 157 11.35 1.63 13.08
N VAL A 158 11.45 1.98 11.80
CA VAL A 158 10.67 1.37 10.73
C VAL A 158 11.58 0.77 9.68
N LEU A 159 11.39 -0.50 9.35
CA LEU A 159 12.09 -1.20 8.29
C LEU A 159 11.32 -1.04 6.97
N GLY A 160 11.88 -0.29 6.04
CA GLY A 160 11.30 0.01 4.73
C GLY A 160 11.70 -0.98 3.63
N LYS A 161 11.38 -0.63 2.39
CA LYS A 161 11.74 -1.39 1.19
C LYS A 161 13.28 -1.47 1.05
N GLY A 162 13.79 -2.63 0.65
CA GLY A 162 15.23 -2.83 0.47
C GLY A 162 16.02 -2.88 1.77
N ASN A 163 15.39 -3.23 2.87
CA ASN A 163 15.98 -3.33 4.21
C ASN A 163 16.52 -1.99 4.78
N LYS A 164 16.05 -0.86 4.25
CA LYS A 164 16.42 0.47 4.74
C LYS A 164 15.65 0.79 6.01
N VAL A 165 16.37 1.17 7.06
CA VAL A 165 15.79 1.60 8.33
C VAL A 165 15.60 3.12 8.29
N ARG A 166 14.46 3.59 8.79
CA ARG A 166 14.23 5.01 9.12
C ARG A 166 13.64 5.14 10.52
N ILE A 167 13.89 6.28 11.12
CA ILE A 167 13.34 6.64 12.43
C ILE A 167 12.22 7.66 12.21
N LEU A 168 11.07 7.40 12.81
CA LEU A 168 9.94 8.33 12.85
C LEU A 168 9.79 8.88 14.25
N TYR A 169 9.44 10.17 14.37
CA TYR A 169 9.05 10.76 15.63
C TYR A 169 7.55 10.52 15.87
N LEU A 170 7.23 10.05 17.07
CA LEU A 170 5.86 9.83 17.54
C LEU A 170 5.36 11.10 18.22
N ASN A 171 4.30 11.69 17.69
CA ASN A 171 3.60 12.76 18.39
C ASN A 171 2.78 12.23 19.59
N GLU A 172 2.22 13.12 20.38
CA GLU A 172 1.49 12.76 21.61
C GLU A 172 0.34 11.78 21.33
N ALA A 173 -0.42 11.98 20.24
CA ALA A 173 -1.52 11.07 19.89
C ALA A 173 -1.02 9.64 19.58
N CYS A 174 0.12 9.51 18.90
CA CYS A 174 0.73 8.20 18.63
C CYS A 174 1.24 7.52 19.90
N GLN A 175 1.90 8.29 20.78
CA GLN A 175 2.41 7.78 22.05
C GLN A 175 1.28 7.31 22.96
N ASP A 176 0.21 8.12 23.13
CA ASP A 176 -0.96 7.77 23.90
C ASP A 176 -1.63 6.49 23.36
N ALA A 177 -1.91 6.45 22.05
CA ALA A 177 -2.53 5.31 21.41
C ALA A 177 -1.72 4.01 21.58
N LEU A 178 -0.40 4.10 21.45
CA LEU A 178 0.49 2.95 21.65
C LEU A 178 0.53 2.51 23.12
N ASN A 179 0.62 3.44 24.05
CA ASN A 179 0.64 3.15 25.49
C ASN A 179 -0.66 2.47 25.93
N ARG A 180 -1.81 2.98 25.50
CA ARG A 180 -3.12 2.36 25.76
C ARG A 180 -3.19 0.95 25.20
N TYR A 181 -2.75 0.74 23.96
CA TYR A 181 -2.73 -0.60 23.39
C TYR A 181 -1.77 -1.53 24.13
N LEU A 182 -0.56 -1.09 24.47
CA LEU A 182 0.44 -1.91 25.15
C LEU A 182 -0.04 -2.31 26.57
N ALA A 183 -0.82 -1.47 27.25
CA ALA A 183 -1.41 -1.79 28.55
C ALA A 183 -2.39 -2.97 28.50
N VAL A 184 -3.09 -3.16 27.37
CA VAL A 184 -4.05 -4.28 27.18
C VAL A 184 -3.50 -5.42 26.32
N ARG A 185 -2.34 -5.22 25.71
CA ARG A 185 -1.70 -6.24 24.87
C ARG A 185 -1.18 -7.39 25.72
N ARG A 186 -1.76 -8.57 25.52
CA ARG A 186 -1.31 -9.77 26.22
C ARG A 186 0.08 -10.19 25.75
N PRO A 187 0.99 -10.53 26.67
CA PRO A 187 2.24 -11.17 26.29
C PRO A 187 1.95 -12.53 25.65
N ILE A 188 2.70 -12.83 24.61
CA ILE A 188 2.66 -14.12 23.93
C ILE A 188 4.06 -14.71 23.87
N SER A 189 4.16 -16.02 23.72
CA SER A 189 5.43 -16.75 23.55
C SER A 189 5.59 -17.22 22.12
N GLY A 190 6.82 -17.69 21.79
CA GLY A 190 7.12 -18.26 20.47
C GLY A 190 7.54 -17.22 19.44
N ARG A 191 7.38 -17.57 18.17
CA ARG A 191 7.90 -16.81 17.01
C ARG A 191 7.48 -15.34 16.98
N ASP A 192 6.25 -15.06 17.38
CA ASP A 192 5.67 -13.73 17.30
C ASP A 192 5.72 -12.95 18.62
N ALA A 193 6.47 -13.43 19.62
CA ALA A 193 6.56 -12.83 20.96
C ALA A 193 6.84 -11.32 20.92
N ASN A 194 7.69 -10.88 20.00
CA ASN A 194 8.09 -9.49 19.83
C ASN A 194 7.15 -8.68 18.91
N ALA A 195 6.17 -9.30 18.24
CA ALA A 195 5.28 -8.58 17.33
C ALA A 195 4.54 -7.46 18.06
N LEU A 196 4.56 -6.23 17.55
CA LEU A 196 3.83 -5.13 18.18
C LEU A 196 2.32 -5.39 18.12
N PHE A 197 1.77 -5.60 16.92
CA PHE A 197 0.35 -5.80 16.73
C PHE A 197 -0.02 -7.27 16.57
N LEU A 198 -1.01 -7.71 17.37
CA LEU A 198 -1.48 -9.08 17.38
C LEU A 198 -2.86 -9.22 16.74
N SER A 199 -3.07 -10.34 16.08
CA SER A 199 -4.37 -10.80 15.61
C SER A 199 -5.23 -11.31 16.78
N THR A 200 -6.50 -11.63 16.51
CA THR A 200 -7.37 -12.30 17.50
C THR A 200 -6.92 -13.71 17.89
N ARG A 201 -6.00 -14.30 17.10
CA ARG A 201 -5.39 -15.61 17.37
C ARG A 201 -4.08 -15.51 18.16
N ASN A 202 -3.72 -14.32 18.65
CA ASN A 202 -2.46 -14.03 19.34
C ASN A 202 -1.20 -14.31 18.49
N GLU A 203 -1.29 -14.09 17.18
CA GLU A 203 -0.19 -14.14 16.23
C GLU A 203 0.08 -12.73 15.71
N ARG A 204 1.22 -12.50 15.08
CA ARG A 204 1.48 -11.24 14.36
C ARG A 204 0.33 -10.94 13.40
N ILE A 205 -0.20 -9.72 13.47
CA ILE A 205 -1.30 -9.32 12.60
C ILE A 205 -0.90 -9.41 11.12
N SER A 206 -1.75 -10.00 10.29
CA SER A 206 -1.50 -10.09 8.84
C SER A 206 -1.96 -8.83 8.10
N ARG A 207 -1.41 -8.61 6.89
CA ARG A 207 -1.87 -7.52 6.00
C ARG A 207 -3.36 -7.64 5.70
N SER A 208 -3.86 -8.85 5.48
CA SER A 208 -5.29 -9.10 5.21
C SER A 208 -6.16 -8.70 6.39
N ASN A 209 -5.73 -9.02 7.63
CA ASN A 209 -6.47 -8.65 8.83
C ASN A 209 -6.49 -7.12 9.02
N VAL A 210 -5.37 -6.43 8.76
CA VAL A 210 -5.33 -4.96 8.82
C VAL A 210 -6.24 -4.35 7.74
N HIS A 211 -6.23 -4.89 6.51
CA HIS A 211 -7.15 -4.42 5.46
C HIS A 211 -8.62 -4.61 5.83
N ALA A 212 -8.97 -5.77 6.36
CA ALA A 212 -10.34 -6.06 6.79
C ALA A 212 -10.77 -5.13 7.95
N MET A 213 -9.87 -4.91 8.92
CA MET A 213 -10.09 -4.00 10.03
C MET A 213 -10.30 -2.56 9.53
N VAL A 214 -9.43 -2.02 8.68
CA VAL A 214 -9.56 -0.66 8.12
C VAL A 214 -10.89 -0.50 7.39
N LYS A 215 -11.28 -1.47 6.55
CA LYS A 215 -12.58 -1.44 5.86
C LYS A 215 -13.76 -1.42 6.82
N LYS A 216 -13.70 -2.25 7.87
CA LYS A 216 -14.74 -2.31 8.90
C LYS A 216 -14.89 -0.95 9.57
N ARG A 217 -13.77 -0.34 10.04
CA ARG A 217 -13.80 0.95 10.75
C ARG A 217 -14.26 2.12 9.86
N LEU A 218 -13.91 2.10 8.57
CA LEU A 218 -14.42 3.08 7.61
C LEU A 218 -15.95 2.99 7.48
N LEU A 219 -16.52 1.79 7.40
CA LEU A 219 -17.97 1.60 7.35
C LEU A 219 -18.65 2.06 8.65
N GLU A 220 -18.08 1.73 9.80
CA GLU A 220 -18.59 2.18 11.11
C GLU A 220 -18.56 3.71 11.26
N ALA A 221 -17.60 4.37 10.63
CA ALA A 221 -17.51 5.83 10.55
C ALA A 221 -18.43 6.45 9.47
N GLY A 222 -19.27 5.67 8.79
CA GLY A 222 -20.14 6.14 7.71
C GLY A 222 -19.40 6.52 6.42
N LEU A 223 -18.14 6.06 6.26
CA LEU A 223 -17.31 6.36 5.09
C LEU A 223 -17.39 5.23 4.04
N ASP A 224 -17.28 5.59 2.77
CA ASP A 224 -17.29 4.61 1.68
C ASP A 224 -15.99 3.79 1.66
N ALA A 225 -16.01 2.60 2.25
CA ALA A 225 -14.87 1.70 2.32
C ALA A 225 -14.38 1.19 0.95
N SER A 226 -15.13 1.39 -0.14
CA SER A 226 -14.65 1.06 -1.49
C SER A 226 -13.62 2.07 -2.00
N GLN A 227 -13.70 3.30 -1.52
CA GLN A 227 -12.84 4.42 -1.95
C GLN A 227 -11.56 4.56 -1.13
N TYR A 228 -11.56 4.04 0.11
CA TYR A 228 -10.45 4.20 1.04
C TYR A 228 -9.78 2.85 1.39
N SER A 229 -8.51 2.91 1.71
CA SER A 229 -7.70 1.76 2.10
C SER A 229 -6.53 2.22 2.97
N SER A 230 -5.78 1.30 3.58
CA SER A 230 -4.56 1.65 4.33
C SER A 230 -3.58 2.51 3.53
N HIS A 231 -3.51 2.31 2.19
CA HIS A 231 -2.68 3.16 1.33
C HIS A 231 -3.23 4.58 1.20
N LYS A 232 -4.55 4.72 1.17
CA LYS A 232 -5.21 6.04 1.16
C LYS A 232 -5.08 6.76 2.51
N LEU A 233 -5.07 6.04 3.64
CA LEU A 233 -4.78 6.62 4.97
C LEU A 233 -3.36 7.20 5.04
N ARG A 234 -2.36 6.49 4.48
CA ARG A 234 -1.01 7.05 4.33
C ARG A 234 -1.00 8.32 3.47
N HIS A 235 -1.78 8.33 2.39
CA HIS A 235 -1.91 9.52 1.55
C HIS A 235 -2.60 10.66 2.30
N THR A 236 -3.59 10.37 3.12
CA THR A 236 -4.22 11.31 4.04
C THR A 236 -3.19 11.94 4.98
N ALA A 237 -2.34 11.14 5.62
CA ALA A 237 -1.28 11.65 6.50
C ALA A 237 -0.37 12.66 5.78
N ALA A 238 0.09 12.32 4.56
CA ALA A 238 0.90 13.21 3.75
C ALA A 238 0.19 14.53 3.44
N THR A 239 -1.07 14.43 3.00
CA THR A 239 -1.86 15.61 2.60
C THR A 239 -2.14 16.53 3.79
N LEU A 240 -2.52 15.97 4.94
CA LEU A 240 -2.77 16.74 6.16
C LEU A 240 -1.50 17.44 6.66
N MET A 241 -0.33 16.78 6.61
CA MET A 241 0.94 17.43 6.94
C MET A 241 1.23 18.61 6.00
N LEU A 242 1.10 18.43 4.68
CA LEU A 242 1.33 19.49 3.69
C LEU A 242 0.36 20.66 3.87
N GLN A 243 -0.92 20.39 4.11
CA GLN A 243 -1.93 21.43 4.36
C GLN A 243 -1.66 22.24 5.64
N ASN A 244 -0.95 21.66 6.59
CA ASN A 244 -0.52 22.34 7.83
C ASN A 244 0.91 22.91 7.72
N GLY A 245 1.42 23.10 6.52
CA GLY A 245 2.64 23.84 6.27
C GLY A 245 3.94 23.05 6.45
N VAL A 246 3.88 21.73 6.60
CA VAL A 246 5.08 20.89 6.64
C VAL A 246 5.75 20.90 5.27
N ASP A 247 7.06 21.12 5.26
CA ASP A 247 7.85 21.10 4.04
C ASP A 247 7.74 19.75 3.30
N VAL A 248 7.67 19.80 1.96
CA VAL A 248 7.52 18.61 1.11
C VAL A 248 8.64 17.60 1.32
N ARG A 249 9.88 18.05 1.53
CA ARG A 249 11.03 17.18 1.77
C ARG A 249 10.89 16.45 3.11
N ALA A 250 10.46 17.15 4.16
CA ALA A 250 10.19 16.54 5.46
C ALA A 250 9.09 15.47 5.36
N VAL A 251 8.00 15.75 4.62
CA VAL A 251 6.94 14.74 4.36
C VAL A 251 7.48 13.55 3.58
N GLN A 252 8.31 13.76 2.55
CA GLN A 252 8.93 12.67 1.78
C GLN A 252 9.82 11.79 2.67
N GLU A 253 10.55 12.37 3.60
CA GLU A 253 11.41 11.66 4.53
C GLU A 253 10.61 10.85 5.54
N VAL A 254 9.60 11.44 6.19
CA VAL A 254 8.65 10.74 7.07
C VAL A 254 8.05 9.53 6.34
N LEU A 255 7.66 9.71 5.09
CA LEU A 255 7.07 8.63 4.30
C LEU A 255 8.10 7.61 3.79
N GLY A 256 9.38 7.92 3.71
CA GLY A 256 10.41 7.06 3.13
C GLY A 256 10.18 6.84 1.64
N HIS A 257 10.13 7.93 0.85
CA HIS A 257 10.06 7.87 -0.61
C HIS A 257 11.47 7.73 -1.20
N ASP A 258 11.71 6.68 -1.98
CA ASP A 258 13.02 6.29 -2.53
C ASP A 258 13.57 7.19 -3.67
N HIS A 259 12.98 8.35 -3.94
CA HIS A 259 13.40 9.23 -5.04
C HIS A 259 14.30 10.38 -4.62
N LEU A 260 15.35 10.08 -3.87
CA LEU A 260 16.56 10.89 -3.90
C LEU A 260 17.71 9.94 -4.26
N ASN A 261 18.11 9.98 -5.53
CA ASN A 261 19.36 9.42 -6.02
C ASN A 261 20.52 10.19 -5.39
N THR A 262 20.89 9.87 -4.15
CA THR A 262 22.23 10.14 -3.63
C THR A 262 22.47 9.30 -2.39
N THR A 263 23.38 8.37 -2.51
CA THR A 263 23.91 7.52 -1.44
C THR A 263 24.90 8.28 -0.56
N GLU A 264 24.83 9.59 -0.53
CA GLU A 264 25.71 10.40 0.31
C GLU A 264 24.90 11.44 1.08
N ILE A 265 25.17 11.48 2.39
CA ILE A 265 24.77 12.55 3.34
C ILE A 265 23.37 12.39 3.94
N TYR A 266 23.11 11.29 4.65
CA TYR A 266 21.99 11.21 5.60
C TYR A 266 22.44 11.22 7.07
N THR A 267 23.52 11.92 7.38
CA THR A 267 23.98 12.07 8.76
C THR A 267 23.57 13.39 9.42
N HIS A 268 22.94 14.32 8.70
CA HIS A 268 22.63 15.66 9.24
C HIS A 268 21.36 16.32 8.68
N ILE A 269 20.27 15.56 8.43
CA ILE A 269 18.98 16.27 8.39
C ILE A 269 18.58 16.45 9.84
N ASP A 270 18.37 17.71 10.17
CA ASP A 270 18.06 18.17 11.49
C ASP A 270 16.92 17.34 12.08
N ASN A 271 17.23 16.54 13.09
CA ASN A 271 16.24 15.74 13.83
C ASN A 271 15.06 16.61 14.29
N GLU A 272 15.28 17.91 14.45
CA GLU A 272 14.28 18.89 14.81
C GLU A 272 13.24 19.10 13.70
N ALA A 273 13.63 19.15 12.42
CA ALA A 273 12.68 19.28 11.31
C ALA A 273 11.69 18.11 11.23
N LEU A 274 12.14 16.89 11.48
CA LEU A 274 11.28 15.71 11.53
C LEU A 274 10.38 15.69 12.76
N ARG A 275 10.88 16.18 13.89
CA ARG A 275 10.10 16.34 15.13
C ARG A 275 8.99 17.38 14.94
N VAL A 276 9.32 18.52 14.32
CA VAL A 276 8.35 19.57 13.96
C VAL A 276 7.30 19.02 12.99
N ALA A 277 7.72 18.28 11.96
CA ALA A 277 6.79 17.66 11.01
C ALA A 277 5.82 16.68 11.67
N ALA A 278 6.28 15.88 12.62
CA ALA A 278 5.42 14.96 13.37
C ALA A 278 4.39 15.70 14.25
N LYS A 279 4.80 16.81 14.88
CA LYS A 279 3.92 17.66 15.71
C LYS A 279 2.94 18.50 14.88
N ALA A 280 3.32 18.90 13.69
CA ALA A 280 2.50 19.71 12.80
C ALA A 280 1.34 18.93 12.13
N ASN A 281 1.27 17.60 12.28
CA ASN A 281 0.08 16.87 11.86
C ASN A 281 -1.10 17.30 12.76
N PRO A 282 -2.23 17.79 12.19
CA PRO A 282 -3.36 18.27 12.99
C PRO A 282 -3.98 17.21 13.89
N LEU A 283 -3.79 15.94 13.57
CA LEU A 283 -4.24 14.82 14.40
C LEU A 283 -3.31 14.53 15.61
N SER A 284 -2.21 15.27 15.75
CA SER A 284 -1.31 15.14 16.92
C SER A 284 -2.01 15.48 18.25
N HIS A 285 -3.02 16.37 18.22
CA HIS A 285 -3.80 16.85 19.37
C HIS A 285 -5.28 16.49 19.23
N ILE A 286 -5.58 15.26 18.79
CA ILE A 286 -6.96 14.82 18.50
C ILE A 286 -7.91 15.01 19.68
N GLN A 287 -7.46 14.84 20.91
CA GLN A 287 -8.29 15.03 22.11
C GLN A 287 -8.73 16.48 22.31
N GLU A 288 -7.90 17.45 21.95
CA GLU A 288 -8.23 18.87 21.99
C GLU A 288 -9.17 19.28 20.87
N LEU A 289 -8.94 18.76 19.67
CA LEU A 289 -9.81 18.99 18.52
C LEU A 289 -11.22 18.46 18.77
N ASP A 290 -11.32 17.32 19.42
CA ASP A 290 -12.59 16.73 19.79
C ASP A 290 -13.35 17.59 20.80
N LYS A 291 -12.69 18.09 21.83
CA LYS A 291 -13.29 19.03 22.80
C LYS A 291 -13.75 20.34 22.18
N LYS A 292 -13.00 20.88 21.20
CA LYS A 292 -13.43 22.09 20.48
C LYS A 292 -14.67 21.85 19.66
N ARG A 293 -14.72 20.75 18.90
CA ARG A 293 -15.86 20.38 18.06
C ARG A 293 -17.15 20.13 18.86
N GLN A 294 -17.03 19.58 20.09
CA GLN A 294 -18.18 19.39 21.00
C GLN A 294 -18.70 20.70 21.62
N LYS A 295 -17.89 21.76 21.63
CA LYS A 295 -18.32 23.10 22.12
C LYS A 295 -18.98 23.96 21.04
N GLU A 296 -18.78 23.61 19.77
CA GLU A 296 -19.30 24.32 18.59
C GLU A 296 -20.62 23.70 18.08
N GLN A 297 -21.06 22.57 18.64
CA GLN A 297 -22.36 21.93 18.43
C GLN A 297 -23.32 22.25 19.59
#